data_eca96709f5bc74bc8311358216efd4ff
#
_entry.id   eca96709f5bc74bc8311358216efd4ff
#
_cell.length_a   1.000
_cell.length_b   1.000
_cell.length_c   1.000
_cell.angle_alpha   90.00
_cell.angle_beta   90.00
_cell.angle_gamma   90.00
#
_symmetry.space_group_name_H-M   'P 1'
#
loop_
_entity.id
_entity.type
_entity.pdbx_description
1 polymer ?
#
loop_
_entity_poly.entity_id
_entity_poly.type
_entity_poly.pdbx_seq_one_letter_code
_entity_poly.pdbx_strand_id
1 'polypeptide(L)'
;GTMAILDLESFELSIRPVFSPQPVKTEHPLSEVSREFHLRLKRSAANRTMGDVPICTMLSGGIDSVMTSYYVLSSIDFDRVDFQPTSYVYAISDYESEDIRRAKNAAEGFEDIGLTLKEIRTSGDQLVEDLPDIIHTFEMRKIKALSVYPLPIYYYLGPVMHADGFKVTIGGHGVDELLGAYDAWKELKASHK
;
A
#
# COMPACT_ATOMS: atom_id res chain seq x y z
N GLY A 1 -11.62 7.06 13.53
CA GLY A 1 -11.00 8.26 12.96
C GLY A 1 -11.55 9.54 13.54
N THR A 2 -10.77 10.60 13.50
CA THR A 2 -11.15 11.94 13.94
C THR A 2 -11.02 12.93 12.80
N MET A 3 -11.83 13.98 12.83
CA MET A 3 -11.74 15.12 11.93
C MET A 3 -11.32 16.34 12.75
N ALA A 4 -10.28 17.02 12.31
CA ALA A 4 -9.85 18.31 12.84
C ALA A 4 -10.33 19.42 11.91
N ILE A 5 -10.96 20.43 12.45
CA ILE A 5 -11.40 21.64 11.72
C ILE A 5 -10.69 22.84 12.34
N LEU A 6 -9.88 23.51 11.56
CA LEU A 6 -9.24 24.77 11.91
C LEU A 6 -10.03 25.93 11.30
N ASP A 7 -10.56 26.79 12.13
CA ASP A 7 -11.10 28.06 11.70
C ASP A 7 -9.94 29.02 11.35
N LEU A 8 -9.92 29.54 10.13
CA LEU A 8 -8.79 30.36 9.65
C LEU A 8 -8.87 31.83 10.10
N GLU A 9 -9.99 32.29 10.64
CA GLU A 9 -10.15 33.64 11.16
C GLU A 9 -9.82 33.70 12.66
N SER A 10 -10.39 32.76 13.44
CA SER A 10 -10.17 32.69 14.88
C SER A 10 -8.97 31.84 15.30
N PHE A 11 -8.41 31.02 14.39
CA PHE A 11 -7.41 29.99 14.67
C PHE A 11 -7.84 28.95 15.73
N GLU A 12 -9.14 28.82 15.93
CA GLU A 12 -9.65 27.77 16.81
C GLU A 12 -9.65 26.40 16.14
N LEU A 13 -9.10 25.41 16.85
CA LEU A 13 -9.06 24.01 16.43
C LEU A 13 -10.14 23.22 17.14
N SER A 14 -11.09 22.67 16.39
CA SER A 14 -12.07 21.70 16.90
C SER A 14 -11.77 20.30 16.40
N ILE A 15 -11.84 19.30 17.31
CA ILE A 15 -11.62 17.90 16.97
C ILE A 15 -12.88 17.12 17.33
N ARG A 16 -13.40 16.36 16.38
CA ARG A 16 -14.57 15.51 16.61
C ARG A 16 -14.38 14.11 16.04
N PRO A 17 -14.92 13.07 16.67
CA PRO A 17 -14.90 11.73 16.13
C PRO A 17 -15.78 11.67 14.87
N VAL A 18 -15.26 11.06 13.80
CA VAL A 18 -16.00 10.78 12.55
C VAL A 18 -16.40 9.32 12.48
N PHE A 19 -15.49 8.45 12.91
CA PHE A 19 -15.67 7.02 12.86
C PHE A 19 -14.91 6.34 14.00
N SER A 20 -15.59 5.48 14.71
CA SER A 20 -14.98 4.56 15.69
C SER A 20 -15.33 3.13 15.27
N PRO A 21 -14.36 2.31 14.86
CA PRO A 21 -14.64 0.90 14.56
C PRO A 21 -15.17 0.23 15.84
N GLN A 22 -16.36 -0.36 15.74
CA GLN A 22 -16.90 -1.20 16.80
C GLN A 22 -16.59 -2.66 16.48
N PRO A 23 -15.87 -3.38 17.34
CA PRO A 23 -15.67 -4.79 17.15
C PRO A 23 -17.02 -5.51 17.24
N VAL A 24 -17.43 -6.11 16.14
CA VAL A 24 -18.64 -6.95 16.11
C VAL A 24 -18.17 -8.40 16.21
N LYS A 25 -18.58 -9.08 17.28
CA LYS A 25 -18.46 -10.54 17.33
C LYS A 25 -19.48 -11.12 16.36
N THR A 26 -19.00 -11.85 15.37
CA THR A 26 -19.85 -12.55 14.42
C THR A 26 -19.71 -14.05 14.60
N GLU A 27 -20.82 -14.75 14.57
CA GLU A 27 -20.90 -16.22 14.58
C GLU A 27 -21.07 -16.79 13.15
N HIS A 28 -20.92 -15.92 12.14
CA HIS A 28 -21.08 -16.32 10.75
C HIS A 28 -19.98 -17.34 10.33
N PRO A 29 -20.33 -18.30 9.47
CA PRO A 29 -19.35 -19.22 8.88
C PRO A 29 -18.24 -18.45 8.15
N LEU A 30 -17.02 -19.00 8.18
CA LEU A 30 -15.86 -18.38 7.54
C LEU A 30 -16.09 -18.10 6.05
N SER A 31 -16.82 -18.97 5.36
CA SER A 31 -17.18 -18.80 3.94
C SER A 31 -18.03 -17.55 3.70
N GLU A 32 -18.94 -17.23 4.60
CA GLU A 32 -19.79 -16.04 4.52
C GLU A 32 -18.95 -14.77 4.80
N VAL A 33 -18.12 -14.81 5.85
CA VAL A 33 -17.20 -13.72 6.20
C VAL A 33 -16.23 -13.44 5.05
N SER A 34 -15.65 -14.49 4.44
CA SER A 34 -14.74 -14.37 3.30
C SER A 34 -15.43 -13.73 2.09
N ARG A 35 -16.66 -14.16 1.78
CA ARG A 35 -17.45 -13.56 0.70
C ARG A 35 -17.73 -12.09 0.93
N GLU A 36 -18.16 -11.72 2.12
CA GLU A 36 -18.43 -10.32 2.48
C GLU A 36 -17.17 -9.47 2.44
N PHE A 37 -16.05 -9.99 2.93
CA PHE A 37 -14.76 -9.33 2.86
C PHE A 37 -14.33 -9.05 1.41
N HIS A 38 -14.45 -10.05 0.52
CA HIS A 38 -14.20 -9.90 -0.91
C HIS A 38 -15.04 -8.77 -1.54
N LEU A 39 -16.35 -8.76 -1.28
CA LEU A 39 -17.25 -7.74 -1.82
C LEU A 39 -16.91 -6.33 -1.31
N ARG A 40 -16.56 -6.21 -0.03
CA ARG A 40 -16.16 -4.92 0.56
C ARG A 40 -14.83 -4.43 -0.01
N LEU A 41 -13.84 -5.30 -0.20
CA LEU A 41 -12.57 -4.95 -0.83
C LEU A 41 -12.77 -4.48 -2.27
N LYS A 42 -13.54 -5.22 -3.05
CA LYS A 42 -13.87 -4.85 -4.44
C LYS A 42 -14.52 -3.46 -4.50
N ARG A 43 -15.52 -3.21 -3.65
CA ARG A 43 -16.18 -1.89 -3.57
C ARG A 43 -15.22 -0.80 -3.12
N SER A 44 -14.36 -1.11 -2.14
CA SER A 44 -13.37 -0.18 -1.63
C SER A 44 -12.36 0.22 -2.71
N ALA A 45 -11.87 -0.73 -3.51
CA ALA A 45 -10.98 -0.48 -4.63
C ALA A 45 -11.66 0.40 -5.69
N ALA A 46 -12.88 0.04 -6.12
CA ALA A 46 -13.63 0.83 -7.09
C ALA A 46 -13.87 2.28 -6.65
N ASN A 47 -14.11 2.51 -5.36
CA ASN A 47 -14.24 3.87 -4.82
C ASN A 47 -12.95 4.67 -4.83
N ARG A 48 -11.78 4.03 -4.97
CA ARG A 48 -10.46 4.68 -4.98
C ARG A 48 -9.87 4.85 -6.37
N THR A 49 -10.49 4.21 -7.35
CA THR A 49 -10.11 4.33 -8.76
C THR A 49 -10.97 5.34 -9.52
N MET A 50 -11.89 6.03 -8.83
CA MET A 50 -12.66 7.13 -9.40
C MET A 50 -11.77 8.37 -9.52
N GLY A 51 -11.25 8.64 -10.71
CA GLY A 51 -10.40 9.80 -10.97
C GLY A 51 -9.98 9.84 -12.43
N ASP A 52 -9.50 11.00 -12.85
CA ASP A 52 -9.09 11.28 -14.23
C ASP A 52 -7.56 11.13 -14.42
N VAL A 53 -6.87 10.60 -13.39
CA VAL A 53 -5.41 10.52 -13.39
C VAL A 53 -4.94 9.06 -13.45
N PRO A 54 -3.81 8.78 -14.10
CA PRO A 54 -3.22 7.46 -14.13
C PRO A 54 -2.87 6.94 -12.74
N ILE A 55 -3.28 5.69 -12.48
CA ILE A 55 -3.09 4.99 -11.20
C ILE A 55 -2.20 3.77 -11.44
N CYS A 56 -1.19 3.58 -10.60
CA CYS A 56 -0.40 2.35 -10.55
C CYS A 56 -0.48 1.72 -9.15
N THR A 57 0.08 0.52 -9.01
CA THR A 57 0.14 -0.17 -7.72
C THR A 57 1.58 -0.56 -7.36
N MET A 58 1.79 -0.89 -6.10
CA MET A 58 3.04 -1.49 -5.61
C MET A 58 2.79 -2.97 -5.32
N LEU A 59 3.61 -3.85 -5.91
CA LEU A 59 3.46 -5.29 -5.84
C LEU A 59 4.73 -5.95 -5.29
N SER A 60 4.77 -6.24 -4.00
CA SER A 60 5.89 -6.96 -3.35
C SER A 60 5.74 -8.48 -3.40
N GLY A 61 4.61 -8.99 -3.86
CA GLY A 61 4.28 -10.42 -3.82
C GLY A 61 3.80 -10.93 -2.45
N GLY A 62 3.74 -10.07 -1.43
CA GLY A 62 3.02 -10.37 -0.19
C GLY A 62 1.51 -10.32 -0.40
N ILE A 63 0.74 -11.06 0.41
CA ILE A 63 -0.71 -11.21 0.25
C ILE A 63 -1.44 -9.86 0.16
N ASP A 64 -1.03 -8.88 0.96
CA ASP A 64 -1.68 -7.57 1.03
C ASP A 64 -1.47 -6.78 -0.26
N SER A 65 -0.24 -6.76 -0.78
CA SER A 65 0.07 -6.08 -2.03
C SER A 65 -0.59 -6.77 -3.23
N VAL A 66 -0.63 -8.10 -3.24
CA VAL A 66 -1.28 -8.88 -4.31
C VAL A 66 -2.77 -8.63 -4.32
N MET A 67 -3.45 -8.75 -3.16
CA MET A 67 -4.88 -8.48 -3.06
C MET A 67 -5.22 -7.04 -3.44
N THR A 68 -4.47 -6.06 -2.91
CA THR A 68 -4.70 -4.65 -3.22
C THR A 68 -4.53 -4.38 -4.70
N SER A 69 -3.43 -4.84 -5.31
CA SER A 69 -3.18 -4.66 -6.75
C SER A 69 -4.26 -5.31 -7.60
N TYR A 70 -4.67 -6.54 -7.26
CA TYR A 70 -5.73 -7.23 -8.00
C TYR A 70 -7.04 -6.47 -7.98
N TYR A 71 -7.54 -6.08 -6.80
CA TYR A 71 -8.83 -5.37 -6.71
C TYR A 71 -8.78 -3.98 -7.32
N VAL A 72 -7.69 -3.25 -7.17
CA VAL A 72 -7.51 -1.91 -7.76
C VAL A 72 -7.49 -2.01 -9.27
N LEU A 73 -6.61 -2.82 -9.84
CA LEU A 73 -6.47 -2.94 -11.29
C LEU A 73 -7.71 -3.56 -11.94
N SER A 74 -8.34 -4.55 -11.32
CA SER A 74 -9.61 -5.12 -11.81
C SER A 74 -10.80 -4.16 -11.74
N SER A 75 -10.66 -3.03 -11.03
CA SER A 75 -11.71 -2.02 -10.92
C SER A 75 -11.60 -0.91 -11.97
N ILE A 76 -10.53 -0.91 -12.77
CA ILE A 76 -10.27 0.07 -13.83
C ILE A 76 -10.68 -0.54 -15.17
N ASP A 77 -11.42 0.21 -15.95
CA ASP A 77 -11.74 -0.14 -17.34
C ASP A 77 -10.65 0.42 -18.25
N PHE A 78 -9.63 -0.41 -18.53
CA PHE A 78 -8.45 -0.02 -19.29
C PHE A 78 -8.74 0.28 -20.78
N ASP A 79 -9.92 -0.07 -21.27
CA ASP A 79 -10.35 0.32 -22.63
C ASP A 79 -10.82 1.79 -22.70
N ARG A 80 -11.04 2.42 -21.53
CA ARG A 80 -11.54 3.80 -21.44
C ARG A 80 -10.53 4.79 -20.89
N VAL A 81 -9.36 4.35 -20.49
CA VAL A 81 -8.30 5.19 -19.94
C VAL A 81 -7.05 5.14 -20.80
N ASP A 82 -6.26 6.20 -20.79
CA ASP A 82 -5.04 6.31 -21.59
C ASP A 82 -3.79 5.92 -20.77
N PHE A 83 -3.86 4.79 -20.07
CA PHE A 83 -2.72 4.19 -19.39
C PHE A 83 -2.90 2.68 -19.25
N GLN A 84 -1.80 1.96 -19.08
CA GLN A 84 -1.79 0.51 -18.98
C GLN A 84 -1.72 0.04 -17.53
N PRO A 85 -2.27 -1.17 -17.22
CA PRO A 85 -2.15 -1.75 -15.88
C PRO A 85 -0.68 -1.96 -15.53
N THR A 86 -0.21 -1.21 -14.52
CA THR A 86 1.21 -1.21 -14.16
C THR A 86 1.37 -1.31 -12.64
N SER A 87 2.27 -2.19 -12.24
CA SER A 87 2.74 -2.33 -10.85
C SER A 87 4.25 -2.15 -10.77
N TYR A 88 4.70 -1.71 -9.62
CA TYR A 88 6.12 -1.51 -9.34
C TYR A 88 6.57 -2.37 -8.17
N VAL A 89 7.80 -2.89 -8.27
CA VAL A 89 8.50 -3.55 -7.17
C VAL A 89 9.89 -2.96 -7.02
N TYR A 90 10.32 -2.79 -5.77
CA TYR A 90 11.64 -2.30 -5.42
C TYR A 90 12.45 -3.39 -4.72
N ALA A 91 13.74 -3.47 -5.03
CA ALA A 91 14.68 -4.28 -4.28
C ALA A 91 16.10 -3.69 -4.29
N ILE A 92 16.90 -4.16 -3.33
CA ILE A 92 18.34 -3.93 -3.32
C ILE A 92 19.00 -4.94 -4.25
N SER A 93 19.83 -4.47 -5.19
CA SER A 93 20.37 -5.28 -6.29
C SER A 93 21.41 -6.32 -5.89
N ASP A 94 22.03 -6.16 -4.73
CA ASP A 94 23.15 -7.00 -4.28
C ASP A 94 22.71 -8.41 -3.90
N TYR A 95 21.40 -8.67 -3.90
CA TYR A 95 20.82 -9.97 -3.59
C TYR A 95 19.77 -10.35 -4.65
N GLU A 96 19.60 -11.64 -4.87
CA GLU A 96 18.39 -12.12 -5.49
C GLU A 96 17.22 -11.91 -4.49
N SER A 97 16.52 -10.80 -4.65
CA SER A 97 15.44 -10.43 -3.75
C SER A 97 14.28 -11.42 -3.85
N GLU A 98 13.93 -12.02 -2.72
CA GLU A 98 12.76 -12.88 -2.64
C GLU A 98 11.48 -12.11 -2.97
N ASP A 99 11.42 -10.82 -2.64
CA ASP A 99 10.28 -9.96 -2.95
C ASP A 99 10.09 -9.79 -4.46
N ILE A 100 11.18 -9.62 -5.23
CA ILE A 100 11.08 -9.59 -6.70
C ILE A 100 10.58 -10.93 -7.25
N ARG A 101 11.12 -12.04 -6.76
CA ARG A 101 10.67 -13.37 -7.19
C ARG A 101 9.19 -13.59 -6.88
N ARG A 102 8.75 -13.21 -5.69
CA ARG A 102 7.33 -13.28 -5.30
C ARG A 102 6.46 -12.34 -6.12
N ALA A 103 6.92 -11.12 -6.39
CA ALA A 103 6.19 -10.17 -7.22
C ALA A 103 6.03 -10.66 -8.66
N LYS A 104 7.07 -11.26 -9.26
CA LYS A 104 7.00 -11.87 -10.59
C LYS A 104 6.00 -13.02 -10.63
N ASN A 105 6.09 -13.96 -9.68
CA ASN A 105 5.14 -15.06 -9.59
C ASN A 105 3.69 -14.58 -9.40
N ALA A 106 3.51 -13.52 -8.59
CA ALA A 106 2.19 -12.94 -8.41
C ALA A 106 1.68 -12.26 -9.68
N ALA A 107 2.56 -11.58 -10.42
CA ALA A 107 2.20 -10.91 -11.67
C ALA A 107 1.70 -11.88 -12.75
N GLU A 108 2.17 -13.13 -12.77
CA GLU A 108 1.63 -14.19 -13.63
C GLU A 108 0.13 -14.43 -13.40
N GLY A 109 -0.35 -14.26 -12.18
CA GLY A 109 -1.78 -14.34 -11.85
C GLY A 109 -2.63 -13.16 -12.33
N PHE A 110 -2.03 -12.16 -12.98
CA PHE A 110 -2.70 -10.97 -13.54
C PHE A 110 -2.72 -10.99 -15.08
N GLU A 111 -2.54 -12.14 -15.72
CA GLU A 111 -2.53 -12.26 -17.19
C GLU A 111 -3.83 -11.69 -17.81
N ASP A 112 -4.97 -11.97 -17.23
CA ASP A 112 -6.28 -11.48 -17.71
C ASP A 112 -6.39 -9.94 -17.69
N ILE A 113 -5.57 -9.27 -16.89
CA ILE A 113 -5.53 -7.81 -16.77
C ILE A 113 -4.45 -7.22 -17.70
N GLY A 114 -3.51 -8.02 -18.16
CA GLY A 114 -2.37 -7.56 -18.97
C GLY A 114 -1.35 -6.73 -18.17
N LEU A 115 -1.10 -7.11 -16.91
CA LEU A 115 -0.24 -6.36 -15.99
C LEU A 115 1.20 -6.25 -16.50
N THR A 116 1.73 -5.03 -16.52
CA THR A 116 3.16 -4.75 -16.63
C THR A 116 3.78 -4.59 -15.26
N LEU A 117 4.74 -5.45 -14.89
CA LEU A 117 5.52 -5.32 -13.66
C LEU A 117 6.85 -4.64 -13.97
N LYS A 118 7.08 -3.46 -13.36
CA LYS A 118 8.35 -2.72 -13.45
C LYS A 118 9.18 -2.93 -12.20
N GLU A 119 10.41 -3.38 -12.40
CA GLU A 119 11.36 -3.71 -11.35
C GLU A 119 12.40 -2.59 -11.24
N ILE A 120 12.52 -2.00 -10.05
CA ILE A 120 13.49 -0.95 -9.75
C ILE A 120 14.47 -1.50 -8.71
N ARG A 121 15.77 -1.35 -9.01
CA ARG A 121 16.85 -1.84 -8.14
C ARG A 121 17.83 -0.73 -7.80
N THR A 122 18.32 -0.78 -6.59
CA THR A 122 19.40 0.10 -6.09
C THR A 122 20.45 -0.76 -5.40
N SER A 123 21.72 -0.43 -5.53
CA SER A 123 22.76 -1.12 -4.77
C SER A 123 22.70 -0.72 -3.28
N GLY A 124 23.25 -1.57 -2.40
CA GLY A 124 23.38 -1.24 -0.98
C GLY A 124 24.24 -0.01 -0.76
N ASP A 125 25.31 0.15 -1.53
CA ASP A 125 26.20 1.31 -1.44
C ASP A 125 25.48 2.60 -1.82
N GLN A 126 24.71 2.59 -2.91
CA GLN A 126 23.90 3.73 -3.33
C GLN A 126 22.84 4.08 -2.27
N LEU A 127 22.19 3.07 -1.66
CA LEU A 127 21.23 3.30 -0.60
C LEU A 127 21.87 4.00 0.62
N VAL A 128 23.09 3.61 1.00
CA VAL A 128 23.83 4.24 2.10
C VAL A 128 24.20 5.69 1.76
N GLU A 129 24.65 5.93 0.53
CA GLU A 129 24.98 7.27 0.04
C GLU A 129 23.76 8.20 0.04
N ASP A 130 22.59 7.71 -0.43
CA ASP A 130 21.37 8.48 -0.54
C ASP A 130 20.61 8.64 0.80
N LEU A 131 21.00 7.90 1.85
CA LEU A 131 20.26 7.90 3.12
C LEU A 131 20.02 9.28 3.73
N PRO A 132 20.99 10.23 3.73
CA PRO A 132 20.76 11.59 4.20
C PRO A 132 19.67 12.32 3.41
N ASP A 133 19.65 12.17 2.09
CA ASP A 133 18.68 12.80 1.21
C ASP A 133 17.29 12.16 1.37
N ILE A 134 17.23 10.84 1.55
CA ILE A 134 15.99 10.12 1.87
C ILE A 134 15.38 10.68 3.15
N ILE A 135 16.16 10.79 4.22
CA ILE A 135 15.70 11.31 5.51
C ILE A 135 15.23 12.77 5.38
N HIS A 136 15.97 13.59 4.64
CA HIS A 136 15.63 14.98 4.40
C HIS A 136 14.32 15.14 3.60
N THR A 137 14.18 14.37 2.52
CA THR A 137 13.00 14.40 1.64
C THR A 137 11.70 14.08 2.39
N PHE A 138 11.75 13.17 3.36
CA PHE A 138 10.58 12.80 4.16
C PHE A 138 10.45 13.60 5.46
N GLU A 139 11.24 14.65 5.66
CA GLU A 139 11.17 15.59 6.81
C GLU A 139 11.12 14.87 8.18
N MET A 140 11.89 13.81 8.33
CA MET A 140 11.86 12.97 9.52
C MET A 140 12.43 13.70 10.75
N ARG A 141 11.57 14.07 11.69
CA ARG A 141 11.98 14.71 12.97
C ARG A 141 12.48 13.70 14.02
N LYS A 142 12.04 12.46 13.92
CA LYS A 142 12.47 11.38 14.82
C LYS A 142 12.78 10.14 13.99
N ILE A 143 14.04 9.76 13.99
CA ILE A 143 14.51 8.60 13.23
C ILE A 143 14.41 7.38 14.14
N LYS A 144 13.55 6.44 13.79
CA LYS A 144 13.52 5.08 14.34
C LYS A 144 13.71 4.12 13.17
N ALA A 145 14.43 3.03 13.39
CA ALA A 145 14.70 2.05 12.33
C ALA A 145 13.47 1.61 11.57
N LEU A 146 12.37 1.29 12.27
CA LEU A 146 11.09 0.91 11.67
C LEU A 146 10.41 2.03 10.87
N SER A 147 10.70 3.30 11.17
CA SER A 147 10.12 4.43 10.44
C SER A 147 10.91 4.75 9.16
N VAL A 148 12.19 4.40 9.12
CA VAL A 148 13.07 4.66 7.97
C VAL A 148 12.98 3.54 6.94
N TYR A 149 12.72 2.31 7.37
CA TYR A 149 12.72 1.12 6.52
C TYR A 149 11.90 1.24 5.22
N PRO A 150 10.66 1.79 5.20
CA PRO A 150 9.88 1.89 3.97
C PRO A 150 10.26 3.10 3.08
N LEU A 151 11.03 4.08 3.58
CA LEU A 151 11.29 5.33 2.86
C LEU A 151 12.06 5.15 1.54
N PRO A 152 13.10 4.30 1.46
CA PRO A 152 13.80 4.04 0.21
C PRO A 152 12.86 3.59 -0.92
N ILE A 153 11.85 2.79 -0.61
CA ILE A 153 10.86 2.33 -1.59
C ILE A 153 10.19 3.52 -2.26
N TYR A 154 9.70 4.48 -1.48
CA TYR A 154 9.02 5.66 -2.02
C TYR A 154 9.99 6.63 -2.70
N TYR A 155 11.20 6.76 -2.16
CA TYR A 155 12.24 7.63 -2.70
C TYR A 155 12.66 7.21 -4.11
N TYR A 156 12.87 5.92 -4.34
CA TYR A 156 13.28 5.41 -5.65
C TYR A 156 12.12 5.15 -6.60
N LEU A 157 10.98 4.68 -6.11
CA LEU A 157 9.82 4.42 -6.97
C LEU A 157 9.09 5.69 -7.40
N GLY A 158 8.97 6.68 -6.52
CA GLY A 158 8.19 7.89 -6.79
C GLY A 158 8.60 8.62 -8.07
N PRO A 159 9.88 8.97 -8.28
CA PRO A 159 10.35 9.63 -9.49
C PRO A 159 10.10 8.80 -10.75
N VAL A 160 10.28 7.47 -10.69
CA VAL A 160 10.05 6.57 -11.83
C VAL A 160 8.57 6.52 -12.19
N MET A 161 7.70 6.31 -11.20
CA MET A 161 6.25 6.33 -11.40
C MET A 161 5.79 7.66 -12.00
N HIS A 162 6.34 8.78 -11.51
CA HIS A 162 6.01 10.11 -12.02
C HIS A 162 6.47 10.29 -13.47
N ALA A 163 7.69 9.86 -13.81
CA ALA A 163 8.21 9.91 -15.18
C ALA A 163 7.40 9.06 -16.15
N ASP A 164 6.84 7.93 -15.68
CA ASP A 164 5.92 7.07 -16.43
C ASP A 164 4.50 7.68 -16.57
N GLY A 165 4.25 8.86 -15.97
CA GLY A 165 2.97 9.58 -16.08
C GLY A 165 1.98 9.29 -14.96
N PHE A 166 2.28 8.38 -14.03
CA PHE A 166 1.38 8.07 -12.92
C PHE A 166 1.36 9.19 -11.89
N LYS A 167 0.17 9.48 -11.37
CA LYS A 167 -0.07 10.52 -10.35
C LYS A 167 -0.50 9.95 -9.01
N VAL A 168 -1.01 8.73 -9.02
CA VAL A 168 -1.49 8.03 -7.84
C VAL A 168 -0.89 6.62 -7.82
N THR A 169 -0.40 6.22 -6.65
CA THR A 169 -0.05 4.82 -6.38
C THR A 169 -0.86 4.29 -5.21
N ILE A 170 -1.32 3.05 -5.32
CA ILE A 170 -2.07 2.37 -4.26
C ILE A 170 -1.27 1.15 -3.83
N GLY A 171 -0.99 1.05 -2.54
CA GLY A 171 -0.25 -0.05 -1.91
C GLY A 171 -1.07 -0.82 -0.87
N GLY A 172 -0.54 -1.95 -0.42
CA GLY A 172 -1.18 -2.84 0.55
C GLY A 172 -1.04 -2.43 2.03
N HIS A 173 -0.65 -1.19 2.33
CA HIS A 173 -0.43 -0.75 3.70
C HIS A 173 -1.74 -0.68 4.49
N GLY A 174 -1.66 -1.04 5.78
CA GLY A 174 -2.79 -0.97 6.71
C GLY A 174 -3.57 -2.27 6.85
N VAL A 175 -3.32 -3.27 6.02
CA VAL A 175 -4.02 -4.57 6.09
C VAL A 175 -3.57 -5.34 7.34
N ASP A 176 -2.27 -5.43 7.58
CA ASP A 176 -1.70 -6.07 8.77
C ASP A 176 -2.19 -5.43 10.07
N GLU A 177 -2.28 -4.10 10.09
CA GLU A 177 -2.78 -3.34 11.23
C GLU A 177 -4.26 -3.63 11.51
N LEU A 178 -5.05 -3.79 10.45
CA LEU A 178 -6.49 -4.09 10.58
C LEU A 178 -6.75 -5.54 10.97
N LEU A 179 -6.00 -6.48 10.41
CA LEU A 179 -6.21 -7.92 10.60
C LEU A 179 -5.41 -8.48 11.79
N GLY A 180 -4.53 -7.69 12.39
CA GLY A 180 -3.72 -8.12 13.54
C GLY A 180 -2.70 -9.19 13.17
N ALA A 181 -2.04 -9.07 12.02
CA ALA A 181 -1.14 -10.08 11.49
C ALA A 181 0.25 -10.09 12.15
N TYR A 182 0.64 -9.01 12.85
CA TYR A 182 1.93 -8.95 13.54
C TYR A 182 2.02 -9.92 14.72
N ASP A 183 3.13 -10.64 14.81
CA ASP A 183 3.36 -11.64 15.88
C ASP A 183 3.32 -11.02 17.28
N ALA A 184 3.78 -9.77 17.45
CA ALA A 184 3.67 -9.04 18.71
C ALA A 184 2.23 -8.91 19.22
N TRP A 185 1.23 -8.93 18.36
CA TRP A 185 -0.19 -8.87 18.76
C TRP A 185 -0.73 -10.24 19.19
N LYS A 186 -0.13 -11.33 18.70
CA LYS A 186 -0.44 -12.68 19.14
C LYS A 186 -0.01 -12.90 20.60
N GLU A 187 1.17 -12.35 20.97
CA GLU A 187 1.69 -12.41 22.34
C GLU A 187 0.85 -11.61 23.31
N LEU A 188 0.35 -10.42 22.91
CA LEU A 188 -0.56 -9.61 23.72
C LEU A 188 -1.88 -10.33 24.04
N LYS A 189 -2.43 -11.11 23.10
CA LYS A 189 -3.62 -11.93 23.33
C LYS A 189 -3.37 -13.09 24.30
N ALA A 190 -2.15 -13.61 24.34
CA ALA A 190 -1.78 -14.69 25.26
C ALA A 190 -1.60 -14.20 26.70
N SER A 191 -1.21 -12.93 26.91
CA SER A 191 -1.01 -12.33 28.25
C SER A 191 -2.29 -11.84 28.92
N HIS A 192 -3.43 -11.82 28.20
CA HIS A 192 -4.73 -11.35 28.71
C HIS A 192 -5.77 -12.49 28.89
N LYS A 193 -5.32 -13.73 28.89
CA LYS A 193 -6.06 -14.91 29.31
C LYS A 193 -5.60 -15.36 30.69
#